data_f0c78569192b1e6c5de16b7bb8102e4d
#
_entry.id   f0c78569192b1e6c5de16b7bb8102e4d
#
_cell.length_a   1.000
_cell.length_b   1.000
_cell.length_c   1.000
_cell.angle_alpha   90.00
_cell.angle_beta   90.00
_cell.angle_gamma   90.00
#
_symmetry.space_group_name_H-M   'P 1'
#
loop_
_entity.id
_entity.type
_entity.pdbx_description
1 polymer ?
#
loop_
_entity_poly.entity_id
_entity_poly.type
_entity_poly.pdbx_seq_one_letter_code
_entity_poly.pdbx_strand_id
1 'polypeptide(L)'
;MYRNAAMTGLRQGELMALRWRDVDWQAQRIRVRQNWVLGKFGTPKSKRSTRSVPMADEVAGELDRLFKQSRWKADHDLVFAAPHTGEPPYKPGILKRYGRALKAAQLDETHVFHDLRHTFGTRMAAAGVPMRTLQEWMGHRDLSTTQRYADYAPSSREAEMVATAFTRGAIRGANQSESEMTSATHADAAEPETAS
;
A
#
# COMPACT_ATOMS: atom_id res chain seq x y z
N MET A 1 10.87 10.87 -4.22
CA MET A 1 10.25 10.16 -5.37
C MET A 1 10.70 8.71 -5.50
N TYR A 2 12.01 8.37 -5.55
CA TYR A 2 12.48 6.98 -5.73
C TYR A 2 12.08 6.06 -4.59
N ARG A 3 12.27 6.49 -3.34
CA ARG A 3 11.80 5.75 -2.16
C ARG A 3 10.28 5.53 -2.22
N ASN A 4 9.52 6.55 -2.58
CA ASN A 4 8.08 6.42 -2.75
C ASN A 4 7.72 5.38 -3.81
N ALA A 5 8.44 5.34 -4.96
CA ALA A 5 8.24 4.31 -5.97
C ALA A 5 8.50 2.90 -5.43
N ALA A 6 9.61 2.72 -4.69
CA ALA A 6 10.03 1.43 -4.13
C ALA A 6 9.15 0.94 -2.98
N MET A 7 8.51 1.84 -2.22
CA MET A 7 7.72 1.49 -1.04
C MET A 7 6.20 1.54 -1.25
N THR A 8 5.74 2.01 -2.40
CA THR A 8 4.30 2.09 -2.73
C THR A 8 3.93 1.32 -3.98
N GLY A 9 4.92 0.96 -4.79
CA GLY A 9 4.70 0.30 -6.08
C GLY A 9 3.98 1.16 -7.12
N LEU A 10 3.87 2.49 -6.93
CA LEU A 10 3.27 3.38 -7.90
C LEU A 10 4.10 3.43 -9.19
N ARG A 11 3.41 3.51 -10.32
CA ARG A 11 4.06 3.73 -11.62
C ARG A 11 4.64 5.13 -11.70
N GLN A 12 5.70 5.33 -12.50
CA GLN A 12 6.30 6.65 -12.67
C GLN A 12 5.28 7.73 -13.04
N GLY A 13 4.38 7.44 -13.98
CA GLY A 13 3.34 8.40 -14.40
C GLY A 13 2.30 8.68 -13.30
N GLU A 14 2.03 7.72 -12.42
CA GLU A 14 1.15 7.90 -11.27
C GLU A 14 1.80 8.82 -10.22
N LEU A 15 3.09 8.63 -9.95
CA LEU A 15 3.86 9.54 -9.08
C LEU A 15 3.93 10.96 -9.65
N MET A 16 4.14 11.10 -10.97
CA MET A 16 4.19 12.40 -11.64
C MET A 16 2.84 13.14 -11.61
N ALA A 17 1.73 12.40 -11.47
CA ALA A 17 0.37 12.95 -11.41
C ALA A 17 -0.21 13.03 -9.99
N LEU A 18 0.55 12.60 -8.97
CA LEU A 18 0.10 12.56 -7.58
C LEU A 18 -0.09 13.98 -7.05
N ARG A 19 -1.25 14.25 -6.46
CA ARG A 19 -1.60 15.54 -5.85
C ARG A 19 -1.67 15.43 -4.33
N TRP A 20 -1.54 16.55 -3.62
CA TRP A 20 -1.61 16.56 -2.17
C TRP A 20 -2.94 16.04 -1.63
N ARG A 21 -4.08 16.35 -2.26
CA ARG A 21 -5.39 15.79 -1.90
C ARG A 21 -5.51 14.28 -2.00
N ASP A 22 -4.56 13.62 -2.65
CA ASP A 22 -4.52 12.18 -2.82
C ASP A 22 -3.71 11.48 -1.72
N VAL A 23 -3.02 12.25 -0.88
CA VAL A 23 -2.30 11.79 0.30
C VAL A 23 -3.23 11.87 1.50
N ASP A 24 -3.72 10.72 1.95
CA ASP A 24 -4.56 10.61 3.12
C ASP A 24 -3.67 10.34 4.35
N TRP A 25 -3.35 11.40 5.06
CA TRP A 25 -2.46 11.37 6.22
C TRP A 25 -3.04 10.58 7.39
N GLN A 26 -4.36 10.73 7.61
CA GLN A 26 -5.04 10.08 8.72
C GLN A 26 -5.19 8.57 8.48
N ALA A 27 -5.59 8.18 7.27
CA ALA A 27 -5.73 6.78 6.92
C ALA A 27 -4.39 6.12 6.54
N GLN A 28 -3.29 6.88 6.50
CA GLN A 28 -1.97 6.44 6.02
C GLN A 28 -2.05 5.74 4.66
N ARG A 29 -2.67 6.40 3.69
CA ARG A 29 -2.87 5.85 2.34
C ARG A 29 -2.63 6.88 1.26
N ILE A 30 -2.21 6.40 0.09
CA ILE A 30 -2.11 7.19 -1.13
C ILE A 30 -3.19 6.72 -2.09
N ARG A 31 -4.05 7.64 -2.54
CA ARG A 31 -5.09 7.40 -3.54
C ARG A 31 -4.54 7.64 -4.94
N VAL A 32 -4.53 6.60 -5.77
CA VAL A 32 -4.06 6.70 -7.15
C VAL A 32 -5.27 6.99 -8.06
N ARG A 33 -5.38 8.23 -8.54
CA ARG A 33 -6.53 8.70 -9.33
C ARG A 33 -6.18 9.10 -10.74
N GLN A 34 -4.93 9.41 -11.00
CA GLN A 34 -4.47 9.93 -12.29
C GLN A 34 -3.10 9.35 -12.65
N ASN A 35 -2.74 9.48 -13.90
CA ASN A 35 -1.40 9.22 -14.39
C ASN A 35 -0.97 10.33 -15.36
N TRP A 36 0.32 10.53 -15.51
CA TRP A 36 0.91 11.42 -16.50
C TRP A 36 1.55 10.61 -17.62
N VAL A 37 1.05 10.71 -18.83
CA VAL A 37 1.51 9.95 -19.99
C VAL A 37 1.51 10.86 -21.21
N LEU A 38 2.62 10.89 -21.94
CA LEU A 38 2.78 11.66 -23.20
C LEU A 38 2.34 13.13 -23.08
N GLY A 39 2.72 13.79 -21.98
CA GLY A 39 2.40 15.20 -21.78
C GLY A 39 0.96 15.50 -21.39
N LYS A 40 0.17 14.50 -21.01
CA LYS A 40 -1.24 14.66 -20.64
C LYS A 40 -1.57 13.92 -19.35
N PHE A 41 -2.46 14.53 -18.54
CA PHE A 41 -3.08 13.83 -17.44
C PHE A 41 -4.12 12.85 -18.00
N GLY A 42 -3.94 11.57 -17.68
CA GLY A 42 -4.89 10.53 -18.00
C GLY A 42 -5.75 10.20 -16.77
N THR A 43 -7.06 10.11 -16.97
CA THR A 43 -7.93 9.48 -15.98
C THR A 43 -7.84 7.97 -16.16
N PRO A 44 -7.88 7.21 -15.06
CA PRO A 44 -7.95 5.77 -15.13
C PRO A 44 -9.19 5.32 -15.93
N LYS A 45 -8.98 4.51 -16.95
CA LYS A 45 -10.05 4.03 -17.87
C LYS A 45 -11.14 3.18 -17.20
N SER A 46 -11.05 2.85 -15.92
CA SER A 46 -12.04 2.05 -15.20
C SER A 46 -12.08 2.40 -13.71
N LYS A 47 -13.21 2.13 -13.04
CA LYS A 47 -13.34 2.24 -11.56
C LYS A 47 -12.27 1.43 -10.79
N ARG A 48 -11.77 0.32 -11.36
CA ARG A 48 -10.67 -0.48 -10.80
C ARG A 48 -9.30 0.20 -10.85
N SER A 49 -9.14 1.23 -11.65
CA SER A 49 -7.87 1.98 -11.76
C SER A 49 -7.72 3.03 -10.66
N THR A 50 -8.83 3.39 -9.99
CA THR A 50 -8.79 4.17 -8.75
C THR A 50 -8.55 3.19 -7.62
N ARG A 51 -7.37 3.25 -7.03
CA ARG A 51 -6.96 2.37 -5.94
C ARG A 51 -6.30 3.16 -4.83
N SER A 52 -6.19 2.53 -3.68
CA SER A 52 -5.51 3.08 -2.53
C SER A 52 -4.37 2.15 -2.11
N VAL A 53 -3.19 2.70 -1.93
CA VAL A 53 -1.98 1.98 -1.52
C VAL A 53 -1.61 2.38 -0.10
N PRO A 54 -1.22 1.45 0.80
CA PRO A 54 -0.75 1.82 2.13
C PRO A 54 0.49 2.70 2.05
N MET A 55 0.62 3.62 2.99
CA MET A 55 1.72 4.55 3.13
C MET A 55 2.44 4.25 4.46
N ALA A 56 3.62 3.65 4.38
CA ALA A 56 4.46 3.40 5.54
C ALA A 56 4.98 4.73 6.14
N ASP A 57 5.34 4.72 7.42
CA ASP A 57 5.79 5.91 8.14
C ASP A 57 6.97 6.61 7.49
N GLU A 58 7.90 5.86 6.89
CA GLU A 58 9.04 6.42 6.16
C GLU A 58 8.60 7.20 4.91
N VAL A 59 7.56 6.73 4.23
CA VAL A 59 6.97 7.42 3.06
C VAL A 59 6.23 8.66 3.54
N ALA A 60 5.43 8.55 4.60
CA ALA A 60 4.72 9.66 5.20
C ALA A 60 5.69 10.76 5.66
N GLY A 61 6.76 10.42 6.36
CA GLY A 61 7.79 11.36 6.80
C GLY A 61 8.54 12.03 5.65
N GLU A 62 8.76 11.33 4.54
CA GLU A 62 9.36 11.93 3.33
C GLU A 62 8.39 12.89 2.65
N LEU A 63 7.12 12.53 2.55
CA LEU A 63 6.09 13.39 1.96
C LEU A 63 5.84 14.63 2.82
N ASP A 64 5.82 14.50 4.14
CA ASP A 64 5.68 15.65 5.06
C ASP A 64 6.85 16.64 4.90
N ARG A 65 8.08 16.14 4.85
CA ARG A 65 9.26 16.99 4.58
C ARG A 65 9.14 17.70 3.24
N LEU A 66 8.72 16.97 2.20
CA LEU A 66 8.52 17.54 0.88
C LEU A 66 7.41 18.59 0.89
N PHE A 67 6.30 18.34 1.58
CA PHE A 67 5.22 19.31 1.74
C PHE A 67 5.70 20.59 2.42
N LYS A 68 6.47 20.48 3.50
CA LYS A 68 7.03 21.64 4.22
C LYS A 68 7.95 22.49 3.35
N GLN A 69 8.74 21.87 2.48
CA GLN A 69 9.70 22.52 1.60
C GLN A 69 9.10 23.00 0.27
N SER A 70 7.95 22.47 -0.13
CA SER A 70 7.32 22.81 -1.41
C SER A 70 6.77 24.24 -1.39
N ARG A 71 6.81 24.89 -2.55
CA ARG A 71 6.06 26.13 -2.84
C ARG A 71 4.61 25.83 -3.23
N TRP A 72 4.37 24.61 -3.71
CA TRP A 72 3.12 24.12 -4.26
C TRP A 72 2.46 23.21 -3.22
N LYS A 73 1.50 23.77 -2.44
CA LYS A 73 0.91 23.12 -1.26
C LYS A 73 -0.61 23.01 -1.32
N ALA A 74 -1.24 23.58 -2.34
CA ALA A 74 -2.68 23.47 -2.48
C ALA A 74 -3.09 22.00 -2.77
N ASP A 75 -4.30 21.65 -2.41
CA ASP A 75 -4.84 20.29 -2.59
C ASP A 75 -4.69 19.75 -4.01
N HIS A 76 -4.81 20.63 -5.00
CA HIS A 76 -4.68 20.27 -6.41
C HIS A 76 -3.25 20.34 -6.95
N ASP A 77 -2.29 20.82 -6.15
CA ASP A 77 -0.89 20.89 -6.56
C ASP A 77 -0.25 19.49 -6.56
N LEU A 78 0.76 19.34 -7.42
CA LEU A 78 1.49 18.08 -7.53
C LEU A 78 2.46 17.90 -6.37
N VAL A 79 2.48 16.69 -5.82
CA VAL A 79 3.44 16.29 -4.77
C VAL A 79 4.88 16.38 -5.27
N PHE A 80 5.11 15.94 -6.50
CA PHE A 80 6.43 15.96 -7.15
C PHE A 80 6.48 17.01 -8.26
N ALA A 81 6.03 18.23 -7.95
CA ALA A 81 6.05 19.33 -8.90
C ALA A 81 7.47 19.75 -9.31
N ALA A 82 7.60 20.26 -10.52
CA ALA A 82 8.80 20.98 -10.93
C ALA A 82 8.91 22.28 -10.10
N PRO A 83 10.06 22.58 -9.47
CA PRO A 83 10.15 23.62 -8.44
C PRO A 83 9.75 25.02 -8.91
N HIS A 84 9.96 25.33 -10.18
CA HIS A 84 9.73 26.67 -10.73
C HIS A 84 8.35 26.85 -11.38
N THR A 85 7.73 25.78 -11.85
CA THR A 85 6.51 25.86 -12.67
C THR A 85 5.29 25.23 -12.01
N GLY A 86 5.47 24.35 -11.01
CA GLY A 86 4.36 23.57 -10.45
C GLY A 86 3.89 22.41 -11.34
N GLU A 87 4.39 22.33 -12.56
CA GLU A 87 4.03 21.33 -13.57
C GLU A 87 4.67 19.97 -13.28
N PRO A 88 4.19 18.89 -13.96
CA PRO A 88 4.83 17.58 -13.85
C PRO A 88 6.32 17.64 -14.20
N PRO A 89 7.18 16.97 -13.45
CA PRO A 89 8.62 17.08 -13.68
C PRO A 89 9.02 16.47 -15.03
N TYR A 90 10.05 17.02 -15.64
CA TYR A 90 10.57 16.54 -16.92
C TYR A 90 11.11 15.11 -16.79
N LYS A 91 10.46 14.16 -17.47
CA LYS A 91 10.74 12.72 -17.33
C LYS A 91 12.21 12.36 -17.60
N PRO A 92 12.88 12.82 -18.67
CA PRO A 92 14.30 12.53 -18.88
C PRO A 92 15.18 13.04 -17.75
N GLY A 93 14.83 14.17 -17.12
CA GLY A 93 15.51 14.69 -15.95
C GLY A 93 15.39 13.79 -14.71
N ILE A 94 14.23 13.15 -14.54
CA ILE A 94 14.03 12.14 -13.49
C ILE A 94 14.96 10.94 -13.72
N LEU A 95 14.98 10.41 -14.95
CA LEU A 95 15.78 9.25 -15.31
C LEU A 95 17.28 9.53 -15.18
N LYS A 96 17.74 10.71 -15.63
CA LYS A 96 19.14 11.13 -15.45
C LYS A 96 19.54 11.23 -13.97
N ARG A 97 18.66 11.75 -13.11
CA ARG A 97 18.91 11.79 -11.65
C ARG A 97 18.86 10.40 -11.02
N TYR A 98 18.00 9.51 -11.53
CA TYR A 98 17.94 8.12 -11.08
C TYR A 98 19.26 7.39 -11.39
N GLY A 99 19.77 7.44 -12.60
CA GLY A 99 21.07 6.84 -12.96
C GLY A 99 22.22 7.37 -12.10
N ARG A 100 22.25 8.70 -11.82
CA ARG A 100 23.25 9.25 -10.89
C ARG A 100 23.10 8.70 -9.45
N ALA A 101 21.86 8.47 -9.01
CA ALA A 101 21.61 7.88 -7.69
C ALA A 101 22.07 6.41 -7.62
N LEU A 102 21.83 5.62 -8.68
CA LEU A 102 22.34 4.24 -8.78
C LEU A 102 23.84 4.21 -8.70
N LYS A 103 24.53 5.04 -9.48
CA LYS A 103 26.00 5.16 -9.46
C LYS A 103 26.54 5.56 -8.09
N ALA A 104 25.93 6.55 -7.45
CA ALA A 104 26.34 7.00 -6.11
C ALA A 104 26.12 5.91 -5.04
N ALA A 105 25.12 5.04 -5.21
CA ALA A 105 24.84 3.91 -4.33
C ALA A 105 25.61 2.64 -4.72
N GLN A 106 26.48 2.69 -5.72
CA GLN A 106 27.23 1.54 -6.25
C GLN A 106 26.32 0.38 -6.67
N LEU A 107 25.13 0.70 -7.20
CA LEU A 107 24.18 -0.26 -7.75
C LEU A 107 24.35 -0.37 -9.27
N ASP A 108 23.88 -1.49 -9.81
CA ASP A 108 23.90 -1.73 -11.25
C ASP A 108 23.10 -0.64 -12.00
N GLU A 109 23.80 0.09 -12.87
CA GLU A 109 23.25 1.20 -13.65
C GLU A 109 22.28 0.72 -14.75
N THR A 110 22.16 -0.57 -15.01
CA THR A 110 21.17 -1.16 -15.93
C THR A 110 19.76 -1.14 -15.36
N HIS A 111 19.61 -0.97 -14.04
CA HIS A 111 18.31 -0.84 -13.40
C HIS A 111 17.52 0.37 -13.94
N VAL A 112 16.29 0.10 -14.33
CA VAL A 112 15.37 1.14 -14.78
C VAL A 112 14.42 1.60 -13.67
N PHE A 113 13.85 2.78 -13.80
CA PHE A 113 12.93 3.32 -12.77
C PHE A 113 11.79 2.36 -12.44
N HIS A 114 11.34 1.55 -13.40
CA HIS A 114 10.26 0.58 -13.20
C HIS A 114 10.64 -0.56 -12.24
N ASP A 115 11.93 -0.85 -12.09
CA ASP A 115 12.41 -1.90 -11.19
C ASP A 115 12.14 -1.58 -9.72
N LEU A 116 12.00 -0.31 -9.36
CA LEU A 116 11.55 0.11 -8.03
C LEU A 116 10.16 -0.47 -7.71
N ARG A 117 9.28 -0.51 -8.70
CA ARG A 117 7.97 -1.15 -8.54
C ARG A 117 8.07 -2.67 -8.50
N HIS A 118 8.99 -3.29 -9.24
CA HIS A 118 9.26 -4.72 -9.11
C HIS A 118 9.78 -5.05 -7.71
N THR A 119 10.67 -4.22 -7.17
CA THR A 119 11.16 -4.34 -5.79
C THR A 119 10.02 -4.32 -4.78
N PHE A 120 9.04 -3.42 -4.95
CA PHE A 120 7.83 -3.42 -4.11
C PHE A 120 7.09 -4.76 -4.21
N GLY A 121 6.79 -5.23 -5.42
CA GLY A 121 6.07 -6.48 -5.65
C GLY A 121 6.77 -7.68 -5.00
N THR A 122 8.05 -7.83 -5.24
CA THR A 122 8.88 -8.91 -4.68
C THR A 122 8.91 -8.87 -3.14
N ARG A 123 9.15 -7.68 -2.56
CA ARG A 123 9.20 -7.55 -1.10
C ARG A 123 7.87 -7.80 -0.42
N MET A 124 6.76 -7.35 -1.02
CA MET A 124 5.42 -7.59 -0.47
C MET A 124 5.03 -9.07 -0.58
N ALA A 125 5.37 -9.74 -1.67
CA ALA A 125 5.18 -11.18 -1.81
C ALA A 125 6.00 -11.95 -0.77
N ALA A 126 7.29 -11.64 -0.63
CA ALA A 126 8.16 -12.25 0.38
C ALA A 126 7.69 -11.98 1.83
N ALA A 127 7.01 -10.85 2.07
CA ALA A 127 6.39 -10.54 3.37
C ALA A 127 5.04 -11.26 3.59
N GLY A 128 4.59 -12.11 2.66
CA GLY A 128 3.35 -12.88 2.77
C GLY A 128 2.08 -12.08 2.47
N VAL A 129 2.17 -10.93 1.80
CA VAL A 129 0.98 -10.19 1.38
C VAL A 129 0.18 -11.04 0.38
N PRO A 130 -1.12 -11.28 0.59
CA PRO A 130 -1.94 -12.05 -0.32
C PRO A 130 -1.86 -11.50 -1.75
N MET A 131 -1.70 -12.39 -2.75
CA MET A 131 -1.52 -12.00 -4.15
C MET A 131 -2.66 -11.12 -4.68
N ARG A 132 -3.88 -11.32 -4.18
CA ARG A 132 -5.02 -10.48 -4.54
C ARG A 132 -4.88 -9.06 -4.02
N THR A 133 -4.45 -8.89 -2.76
CA THR A 133 -4.16 -7.59 -2.16
C THR A 133 -3.02 -6.90 -2.89
N LEU A 134 -1.96 -7.65 -3.22
CA LEU A 134 -0.84 -7.12 -3.99
C LEU A 134 -1.26 -6.68 -5.40
N GLN A 135 -2.13 -7.45 -6.07
CA GLN A 135 -2.73 -7.07 -7.35
C GLN A 135 -3.46 -5.74 -7.26
N GLU A 136 -4.26 -5.55 -6.21
CA GLU A 136 -5.02 -4.32 -5.99
C GLU A 136 -4.09 -3.12 -5.75
N TRP A 137 -3.11 -3.25 -4.86
CA TRP A 137 -2.13 -2.18 -4.60
C TRP A 137 -1.32 -1.81 -5.83
N MET A 138 -0.91 -2.79 -6.59
CA MET A 138 -0.17 -2.55 -7.83
C MET A 138 -1.09 -2.08 -8.98
N GLY A 139 -2.40 -2.29 -8.90
CA GLY A 139 -3.34 -1.94 -9.97
C GLY A 139 -3.06 -2.73 -11.25
N HIS A 140 -2.80 -4.03 -11.12
CA HIS A 140 -2.72 -4.93 -12.24
C HIS A 140 -4.14 -5.36 -12.66
N ARG A 141 -4.43 -5.27 -13.96
CA ARG A 141 -5.72 -5.68 -14.49
C ARG A 141 -5.91 -7.19 -14.30
N ASP A 142 -4.89 -7.97 -14.64
CA ASP A 142 -4.90 -9.42 -14.63
C ASP A 142 -4.02 -9.94 -13.49
N LEU A 143 -4.50 -10.97 -12.80
CA LEU A 143 -3.79 -11.58 -11.68
C LEU A 143 -2.47 -12.22 -12.14
N SER A 144 -2.43 -12.77 -13.37
CA SER A 144 -1.24 -13.35 -13.99
C SER A 144 -0.03 -12.39 -13.97
N THR A 145 -0.28 -11.08 -14.12
CA THR A 145 0.79 -10.08 -14.01
C THR A 145 1.38 -10.02 -12.60
N THR A 146 0.60 -10.35 -11.58
CA THR A 146 1.04 -10.36 -10.17
C THR A 146 1.65 -11.69 -9.79
N GLN A 147 1.22 -12.78 -10.41
CA GLN A 147 1.72 -14.14 -10.14
C GLN A 147 3.23 -14.29 -10.37
N ARG A 148 3.84 -13.44 -11.20
CA ARG A 148 5.31 -13.37 -11.34
C ARG A 148 6.06 -13.17 -10.01
N TYR A 149 5.37 -12.68 -8.99
CA TYR A 149 5.92 -12.47 -7.65
C TYR A 149 5.66 -13.66 -6.73
N ALA A 150 4.88 -14.66 -7.13
CA ALA A 150 4.54 -15.82 -6.32
C ALA A 150 5.77 -16.66 -5.96
N ASP A 151 6.76 -16.74 -6.87
CA ASP A 151 8.01 -17.47 -6.64
C ASP A 151 8.88 -16.85 -5.53
N TYR A 152 8.60 -15.60 -5.15
CA TYR A 152 9.26 -14.90 -4.04
C TYR A 152 8.49 -15.00 -2.72
N ALA A 153 7.37 -15.72 -2.72
CA ALA A 153 6.50 -15.89 -1.57
C ALA A 153 6.89 -17.02 -0.59
N PRO A 154 7.80 -17.98 -0.89
CA PRO A 154 8.17 -19.00 0.08
C PRO A 154 8.66 -18.33 1.37
N SER A 155 7.92 -18.53 2.44
CA SER A 155 8.19 -17.91 3.73
C SER A 155 8.79 -18.96 4.67
N SER A 156 9.92 -18.64 5.29
CA SER A 156 10.42 -19.41 6.43
C SER A 156 9.46 -19.41 7.64
N ARG A 157 8.35 -18.66 7.54
CA ARG A 157 7.32 -18.54 8.58
C ARG A 157 6.07 -19.36 8.30
N GLU A 158 6.09 -20.29 7.36
CA GLU A 158 4.88 -21.08 7.02
C GLU A 158 4.34 -21.84 8.23
N ALA A 159 5.22 -22.48 9.00
CA ALA A 159 4.83 -23.16 10.23
C ALA A 159 4.22 -22.20 11.28
N GLU A 160 4.77 -21.00 11.44
CA GLU A 160 4.26 -19.96 12.34
C GLU A 160 2.89 -19.43 11.86
N MET A 161 2.73 -19.25 10.56
CA MET A 161 1.44 -18.86 9.97
C MET A 161 0.35 -19.91 10.24
N VAL A 162 0.68 -21.18 10.06
CA VAL A 162 -0.24 -22.29 10.38
C VAL A 162 -0.58 -22.27 11.87
N ALA A 163 0.40 -22.24 12.76
CA ALA A 163 0.17 -22.20 14.21
C ALA A 163 -0.72 -21.01 14.62
N THR A 164 -0.44 -19.81 14.08
CA THR A 164 -1.22 -18.59 14.39
C THR A 164 -2.67 -18.69 13.89
N ALA A 165 -2.88 -19.27 12.71
CA ALA A 165 -4.23 -19.43 12.15
C ALA A 165 -5.11 -20.34 13.02
N PHE A 166 -4.54 -21.41 13.54
CA PHE A 166 -5.27 -22.34 14.42
C PHE A 166 -5.44 -21.80 15.85
N THR A 167 -4.48 -21.06 16.39
CA THR A 167 -4.60 -20.43 17.71
C THR A 167 -5.74 -19.39 17.73
N ARG A 168 -5.88 -18.57 16.69
CA ARG A 168 -6.99 -17.61 16.57
C ARG A 168 -8.36 -18.29 16.43
N GLY A 169 -8.42 -19.47 15.85
CA GLY A 169 -9.63 -20.29 15.79
C GLY A 169 -10.04 -20.82 17.17
N ALA A 170 -9.10 -21.28 17.99
CA ALA A 170 -9.33 -21.77 19.33
C ALA A 170 -9.88 -20.70 20.29
N ILE A 171 -9.40 -19.44 20.19
CA ILE A 171 -9.89 -18.32 21.02
C ILE A 171 -11.36 -17.98 20.68
N ARG A 172 -11.76 -18.06 19.41
CA ARG A 172 -13.17 -17.85 19.03
C ARG A 172 -14.10 -18.97 19.52
N GLY A 173 -13.65 -20.21 19.52
CA GLY A 173 -14.39 -21.34 20.03
C GLY A 173 -14.55 -21.30 21.56
N ALA A 174 -13.51 -20.90 22.30
CA ALA A 174 -13.55 -20.78 23.76
C ALA A 174 -14.52 -19.67 24.22
N ASN A 175 -14.54 -18.51 23.55
CA ASN A 175 -15.46 -17.42 23.90
C ASN A 175 -16.94 -17.73 23.59
N GLN A 176 -17.22 -18.61 22.64
CA GLN A 176 -18.60 -19.05 22.36
C GLN A 176 -19.09 -20.06 23.42
N SER A 177 -18.23 -20.97 23.85
CA SER A 177 -18.59 -21.94 24.92
C SER A 177 -18.76 -21.28 26.31
N GLU A 178 -18.00 -20.22 26.61
CA GLU A 178 -18.20 -19.47 27.87
C GLU A 178 -19.48 -18.63 27.85
N SER A 179 -19.89 -18.06 26.72
CA SER A 179 -21.13 -17.31 26.62
C SER A 179 -22.38 -18.19 26.68
N GLU A 180 -22.30 -19.44 26.18
CA GLU A 180 -23.40 -20.42 26.30
C GLU A 180 -23.50 -21.00 27.71
N MET A 181 -22.38 -21.20 28.38
CA MET A 181 -22.39 -21.68 29.76
C MET A 181 -22.92 -20.64 30.76
N THR A 182 -22.65 -19.34 30.51
CA THR A 182 -23.13 -18.24 31.36
C THR A 182 -24.62 -17.97 31.17
N SER A 183 -25.17 -18.23 30.01
CA SER A 183 -26.61 -18.09 29.73
C SER A 183 -27.44 -19.25 30.30
N ALA A 184 -26.85 -20.48 30.40
CA ALA A 184 -27.53 -21.63 30.97
C ALA A 184 -27.61 -21.55 32.51
N THR A 185 -26.66 -20.92 33.18
CA THR A 185 -26.63 -20.80 34.64
C THR A 185 -27.60 -19.75 35.19
N HIS A 186 -28.08 -18.85 34.35
CA HIS A 186 -29.04 -17.79 34.75
C HIS A 186 -30.52 -18.16 34.54
N ALA A 187 -30.81 -19.33 33.93
CA ALA A 187 -32.16 -19.77 33.64
C ALA A 187 -32.76 -20.68 34.76
N ASP A 188 -31.95 -21.12 35.73
CA ASP A 188 -32.38 -22.08 36.74
C ASP A 188 -32.59 -21.47 38.17
N ALA A 189 -32.72 -20.14 38.25
CA ALA A 189 -32.92 -19.45 39.54
C ALA A 189 -34.20 -18.57 39.51
N ALA A 190 -35.34 -19.17 39.16
CA ALA A 190 -36.63 -18.52 39.34
C ALA A 190 -37.70 -19.58 39.59
N GLU A 191 -37.82 -20.04 40.82
CA GLU A 191 -39.06 -20.66 41.32
C GLU A 191 -39.77 -19.75 42.31
N PRO A 192 -41.10 -19.73 42.31
CA PRO A 192 -41.87 -18.78 43.05
C PRO A 192 -42.26 -19.30 44.42
N GLU A 193 -42.16 -18.53 45.46
CA GLU A 193 -42.89 -18.78 46.72
C GLU A 193 -44.28 -18.16 46.63
N THR A 194 -45.24 -19.05 46.68
CA THR A 194 -46.64 -18.70 46.85
C THR A 194 -47.06 -18.75 48.32
N ALA A 195 -47.96 -17.85 48.63
CA ALA A 195 -49.11 -17.97 49.55
C ALA A 195 -48.90 -17.91 51.07
N SER A 196 -49.38 -16.97 51.72
CA SER A 196 -50.61 -16.92 52.52
C SER A 196 -50.82 -15.50 53.02
#